data_635729b6f0c494232c4c9363f6772750
#
_entry.id   635729b6f0c494232c4c9363f6772750
#
_cell.length_a   1.000
_cell.length_b   1.000
_cell.length_c   1.000
_cell.angle_alpha   90.00
_cell.angle_beta   90.00
_cell.angle_gamma   90.00
#
_symmetry.space_group_name_H-M   'P 1'
#
loop_
_entity.id
_entity.type
_entity.pdbx_description
1 polymer ?
#
loop_
_entity_poly.entity_id
_entity_poly.type
_entity_poly.pdbx_seq_one_letter_code
_entity_poly.pdbx_strand_id
1 'polypeptide(L)'
;MSQAELLARADIVTLHTPSTPATKGMVNKDFLAQMKPNAVFINTSRGDCIDEDALLAKLEESKDFWCGLDVFKGEPSAKACEWSHPLAKHPRVYGTHHCGASTNQAESAIGVEAVRVIRKFIEEGKIDRANWVNAAEVNKSFFKISIRHLDKVGILAHSFKIFA
;
A
#
# COMPACT_ATOMS: atom_id res chain seq x y z
N MET A 1 4.58 20.65 5.05
CA MET A 1 3.92 20.15 6.28
C MET A 1 4.61 18.86 6.70
N SER A 2 5.04 18.73 7.93
CA SER A 2 5.61 17.51 8.49
C SER A 2 4.51 16.48 8.77
N GLN A 3 4.88 15.20 9.00
CA GLN A 3 3.93 14.17 9.40
C GLN A 3 3.22 14.55 10.72
N ALA A 4 3.96 15.06 11.70
CA ALA A 4 3.40 15.48 12.98
C ALA A 4 2.35 16.59 12.83
N GLU A 5 2.61 17.58 11.99
CA GLU A 5 1.65 18.66 11.71
C GLU A 5 0.39 18.14 11.00
N LEU A 6 0.56 17.16 10.09
CA LEU A 6 -0.56 16.52 9.41
C LEU A 6 -1.44 15.77 10.42
N LEU A 7 -0.83 14.90 11.23
CA LEU A 7 -1.55 14.08 12.21
C LEU A 7 -2.31 14.94 13.24
N ALA A 8 -1.70 16.02 13.71
CA ALA A 8 -2.32 16.93 14.67
C ALA A 8 -3.53 17.71 14.11
N ARG A 9 -3.61 17.87 12.79
CA ARG A 9 -4.65 18.68 12.14
C ARG A 9 -5.74 17.87 11.44
N ALA A 10 -5.40 16.66 10.98
CA ALA A 10 -6.30 15.84 10.19
C ALA A 10 -7.47 15.29 11.01
N ASP A 11 -8.67 15.34 10.46
CA ASP A 11 -9.85 14.67 10.99
C ASP A 11 -9.94 13.24 10.48
N ILE A 12 -9.39 12.98 9.27
CA ILE A 12 -9.32 11.65 8.66
C ILE A 12 -7.88 11.41 8.19
N VAL A 13 -7.30 10.29 8.60
CA VAL A 13 -5.99 9.84 8.13
C VAL A 13 -6.15 8.51 7.42
N THR A 14 -5.79 8.45 6.15
CA THR A 14 -5.84 7.22 5.35
C THR A 14 -4.44 6.78 4.92
N LEU A 15 -4.16 5.49 5.08
CA LEU A 15 -2.85 4.90 4.78
C LEU A 15 -2.86 4.24 3.40
N HIS A 16 -1.87 4.59 2.57
CA HIS A 16 -1.68 4.06 1.22
C HIS A 16 -0.22 3.65 0.94
N THR A 17 0.48 3.16 1.97
CA THR A 17 1.88 2.77 1.88
C THR A 17 2.02 1.27 1.62
N PRO A 18 3.01 0.83 0.81
CA PRO A 18 3.35 -0.59 0.72
C PRO A 18 3.98 -1.07 2.05
N SER A 19 3.92 -2.38 2.31
CA SER A 19 4.69 -2.99 3.41
C SER A 19 6.16 -3.11 3.00
N THR A 20 7.02 -2.37 3.67
CA THR A 20 8.48 -2.37 3.51
C THR A 20 9.13 -2.34 4.89
N PRO A 21 10.44 -2.61 5.01
CA PRO A 21 11.12 -2.44 6.29
C PRO A 21 10.96 -1.06 6.92
N ALA A 22 10.78 -0.01 6.11
CA ALA A 22 10.59 1.37 6.58
C ALA A 22 9.16 1.69 7.01
N THR A 23 8.16 0.96 6.49
CA THR A 23 6.74 1.22 6.77
C THR A 23 6.11 0.19 7.69
N LYS A 24 6.80 -0.91 7.97
CA LYS A 24 6.34 -1.94 8.89
C LYS A 24 6.23 -1.39 10.30
N GLY A 25 5.02 -1.46 10.88
CA GLY A 25 4.73 -0.92 12.21
C GLY A 25 4.86 0.60 12.32
N MET A 26 4.80 1.35 11.20
CA MET A 26 4.92 2.81 11.23
C MET A 26 3.78 3.49 11.98
N VAL A 27 2.60 2.89 11.97
CA VAL A 27 1.45 3.35 12.76
C VAL A 27 1.56 2.73 14.15
N ASN A 28 2.46 3.28 14.94
CA ASN A 28 2.76 2.88 16.31
C ASN A 28 2.08 3.81 17.33
N LYS A 29 2.38 3.61 18.59
CA LYS A 29 1.85 4.42 19.70
C LYS A 29 2.12 5.91 19.51
N ASP A 30 3.33 6.29 19.09
CA ASP A 30 3.71 7.70 18.92
C ASP A 30 2.99 8.35 17.75
N PHE A 31 2.79 7.61 16.66
CA PHE A 31 1.99 8.05 15.52
C PHE A 31 0.54 8.31 15.96
N LEU A 32 -0.07 7.35 16.65
CA LEU A 32 -1.46 7.43 17.10
C LEU A 32 -1.69 8.49 18.17
N ALA A 33 -0.69 8.75 19.03
CA ALA A 33 -0.74 9.81 20.03
C ALA A 33 -0.80 11.23 19.43
N GLN A 34 -0.24 11.41 18.23
CA GLN A 34 -0.26 12.68 17.50
C GLN A 34 -1.60 12.95 16.79
N MET A 35 -2.44 11.92 16.60
CA MET A 35 -3.75 12.08 15.98
C MET A 35 -4.76 12.68 16.95
N LYS A 36 -5.73 13.41 16.40
CA LYS A 36 -6.85 13.94 17.18
C LYS A 36 -7.60 12.81 17.90
N PRO A 37 -8.16 13.05 19.10
CA PRO A 37 -8.91 12.04 19.85
C PRO A 37 -10.22 11.60 19.16
N ASN A 38 -10.74 12.42 18.25
CA ASN A 38 -11.96 12.18 17.47
C ASN A 38 -11.68 11.93 15.99
N ALA A 39 -10.44 11.60 15.63
CA ALA A 39 -10.08 11.32 14.24
C ALA A 39 -10.60 9.95 13.78
N VAL A 40 -10.69 9.81 12.45
CA VAL A 40 -10.94 8.53 11.78
C VAL A 40 -9.63 8.06 11.15
N PHE A 41 -9.22 6.84 11.45
CA PHE A 41 -8.07 6.20 10.83
C PHE A 41 -8.52 5.13 9.84
N ILE A 42 -7.99 5.16 8.61
CA ILE A 42 -8.36 4.22 7.55
C ILE A 42 -7.10 3.52 7.03
N ASN A 43 -7.14 2.19 6.96
CA ASN A 43 -6.10 1.40 6.31
C ASN A 43 -6.70 0.40 5.30
N THR A 44 -6.46 0.68 4.03
CA THR A 44 -6.77 -0.21 2.90
C THR A 44 -5.49 -0.65 2.17
N SER A 45 -4.33 -0.54 2.83
CA SER A 45 -3.04 -0.84 2.24
C SER A 45 -2.49 -2.21 2.68
N ARG A 46 -1.84 -2.28 3.85
CA ARG A 46 -1.27 -3.51 4.42
C ARG A 46 -1.38 -3.51 5.95
N GLY A 47 -1.80 -4.65 6.53
CA GLY A 47 -1.93 -4.82 7.97
C GLY A 47 -0.61 -4.66 8.72
N ASP A 48 0.49 -5.15 8.16
CA ASP A 48 1.84 -5.05 8.72
C ASP A 48 2.32 -3.60 8.99
N CYS A 49 1.70 -2.60 8.37
CA CYS A 49 2.04 -1.19 8.60
C CYS A 49 1.57 -0.68 9.97
N ILE A 50 0.71 -1.43 10.66
CA ILE A 50 0.12 -1.04 11.93
C ILE A 50 0.69 -1.90 13.06
N ASP A 51 0.98 -1.25 14.19
CA ASP A 51 1.06 -1.87 15.50
C ASP A 51 -0.38 -1.99 16.03
N GLU A 52 -0.96 -3.17 15.90
CA GLU A 52 -2.38 -3.42 16.21
C GLU A 52 -2.68 -3.33 17.70
N ASP A 53 -1.72 -3.66 18.56
CA ASP A 53 -1.85 -3.49 20.01
C ASP A 53 -1.92 -2.00 20.38
N ALA A 54 -1.08 -1.17 19.75
CA ALA A 54 -1.12 0.27 19.92
C ALA A 54 -2.43 0.88 19.40
N LEU A 55 -2.95 0.39 18.28
CA LEU A 55 -4.23 0.84 17.74
C LEU A 55 -5.41 0.46 18.64
N LEU A 56 -5.39 -0.76 19.19
CA LEU A 56 -6.41 -1.20 20.14
C LEU A 56 -6.39 -0.33 21.40
N ALA A 57 -5.20 -0.06 21.96
CA ALA A 57 -5.06 0.84 23.10
C ALA A 57 -5.60 2.25 22.80
N LYS A 58 -5.31 2.80 21.62
CA LYS A 58 -5.86 4.10 21.19
C LYS A 58 -7.39 4.10 21.13
N LEU A 59 -7.97 3.03 20.62
CA LEU A 59 -9.44 2.87 20.58
C LEU A 59 -10.04 2.83 21.99
N GLU A 60 -9.38 2.17 22.94
CA GLU A 60 -9.86 2.12 24.33
C GLU A 60 -9.73 3.47 25.04
N GLU A 61 -8.65 4.20 24.79
CA GLU A 61 -8.40 5.52 25.39
C GLU A 61 -9.32 6.61 24.84
N SER A 62 -9.65 6.59 23.54
CA SER A 62 -10.35 7.66 22.82
C SER A 62 -11.72 7.20 22.33
N LYS A 63 -12.80 7.53 23.05
CA LYS A 63 -14.16 7.07 22.74
C LYS A 63 -14.72 7.54 21.41
N ASP A 64 -14.20 8.63 20.88
CA ASP A 64 -14.64 9.22 19.60
C ASP A 64 -13.69 8.89 18.43
N PHE A 65 -12.68 8.05 18.68
CA PHE A 65 -11.76 7.56 17.64
C PHE A 65 -12.35 6.36 16.92
N TRP A 66 -12.34 6.38 15.59
CA TRP A 66 -12.91 5.33 14.73
C TRP A 66 -11.89 4.81 13.72
N CYS A 67 -12.05 3.55 13.34
CA CYS A 67 -11.21 2.94 12.31
C CYS A 67 -12.04 2.31 11.19
N GLY A 68 -11.51 2.42 9.95
CA GLY A 68 -11.90 1.63 8.80
C GLY A 68 -10.73 0.76 8.36
N LEU A 69 -10.84 -0.57 8.47
CA LEU A 69 -9.75 -1.49 8.18
C LEU A 69 -10.18 -2.53 7.14
N ASP A 70 -9.53 -2.53 5.97
CA ASP A 70 -9.70 -3.59 4.96
C ASP A 70 -8.63 -4.68 5.09
N VAL A 71 -7.60 -4.43 5.87
CA VAL A 71 -6.41 -5.27 6.03
C VAL A 71 -6.00 -5.39 7.49
N PHE A 72 -5.55 -6.59 7.88
CA PHE A 72 -5.13 -6.92 9.24
C PHE A 72 -3.81 -7.69 9.22
N LYS A 73 -3.09 -7.69 10.33
CA LYS A 73 -1.91 -8.50 10.48
C LYS A 73 -2.29 -9.97 10.66
N GLY A 74 -1.60 -10.85 9.95
CA GLY A 74 -1.87 -12.29 10.06
C GLY A 74 -3.18 -12.75 9.41
N GLU A 75 -3.65 -12.04 8.39
CA GLU A 75 -4.78 -12.48 7.59
C GLU A 75 -4.58 -13.88 7.03
N PRO A 76 -5.63 -14.72 7.03
CA PRO A 76 -5.55 -16.03 6.40
C PRO A 76 -5.44 -15.90 4.88
N SER A 77 -4.60 -16.75 4.27
CA SER A 77 -4.47 -16.81 2.81
C SER A 77 -5.63 -17.56 2.13
N ALA A 78 -6.47 -18.23 2.91
CA ALA A 78 -7.61 -18.99 2.40
C ALA A 78 -8.78 -18.06 2.03
N LYS A 79 -9.40 -18.31 0.85
CA LYS A 79 -10.55 -17.52 0.37
C LYS A 79 -11.80 -17.62 1.23
N ALA A 80 -11.95 -18.71 1.97
CA ALA A 80 -13.05 -18.93 2.91
C ALA A 80 -12.50 -19.66 4.13
N CYS A 81 -12.60 -19.03 5.29
CA CYS A 81 -12.24 -19.62 6.58
C CYS A 81 -12.94 -18.87 7.71
N GLU A 82 -13.09 -19.55 8.84
CA GLU A 82 -13.42 -18.85 10.07
C GLU A 82 -12.18 -18.11 10.56
N TRP A 83 -12.31 -16.83 10.77
CA TRP A 83 -11.24 -15.98 11.27
C TRP A 83 -11.78 -14.98 12.29
N SER A 84 -11.01 -14.75 13.31
CA SER A 84 -11.38 -13.85 14.40
C SER A 84 -10.18 -13.00 14.78
N HIS A 85 -10.40 -11.70 14.88
CA HIS A 85 -9.37 -10.74 15.23
C HIS A 85 -9.91 -9.71 16.25
N PRO A 86 -9.13 -9.32 17.28
CA PRO A 86 -9.59 -8.37 18.31
C PRO A 86 -10.09 -7.04 17.72
N LEU A 87 -9.34 -6.44 16.78
CA LEU A 87 -9.75 -5.22 16.11
C LEU A 87 -11.03 -5.40 15.29
N ALA A 88 -11.20 -6.53 14.61
CA ALA A 88 -12.42 -6.78 13.82
C ALA A 88 -13.69 -6.93 14.67
N LYS A 89 -13.54 -7.23 15.96
CA LYS A 89 -14.65 -7.31 16.94
C LYS A 89 -14.89 -6.00 17.66
N HIS A 90 -14.01 -5.04 17.54
CA HIS A 90 -14.12 -3.79 18.29
C HIS A 90 -15.28 -2.93 17.75
N PRO A 91 -16.19 -2.38 18.58
CA PRO A 91 -17.41 -1.70 18.14
C PRO A 91 -17.17 -0.41 17.33
N ARG A 92 -15.97 0.16 17.38
CA ARG A 92 -15.58 1.35 16.61
C ARG A 92 -14.62 1.05 15.47
N VAL A 93 -14.56 -0.21 15.03
CA VAL A 93 -13.82 -0.64 13.86
C VAL A 93 -14.80 -1.18 12.81
N TYR A 94 -14.82 -0.55 11.64
CA TYR A 94 -15.48 -1.09 10.47
C TYR A 94 -14.46 -1.91 9.66
N GLY A 95 -14.61 -3.23 9.72
CA GLY A 95 -13.72 -4.16 9.03
C GLY A 95 -14.33 -4.70 7.74
N THR A 96 -13.51 -4.84 6.72
CA THR A 96 -13.81 -5.60 5.50
C THR A 96 -12.76 -6.69 5.30
N HIS A 97 -13.02 -7.65 4.42
CA HIS A 97 -12.23 -8.86 4.27
C HIS A 97 -11.20 -8.75 3.13
N HIS A 98 -10.42 -7.66 3.10
CA HIS A 98 -9.39 -7.38 2.11
C HIS A 98 -9.96 -7.35 0.68
N CYS A 99 -11.04 -6.60 0.50
CA CYS A 99 -11.79 -6.54 -0.76
C CYS A 99 -11.52 -5.27 -1.59
N GLY A 100 -10.67 -4.35 -1.14
CA GLY A 100 -10.46 -3.07 -1.79
C GLY A 100 -10.03 -3.14 -3.26
N ALA A 101 -9.30 -4.19 -3.67
CA ALA A 101 -8.93 -4.44 -5.06
C ALA A 101 -9.75 -5.57 -5.72
N SER A 102 -10.65 -6.23 -4.99
CA SER A 102 -11.39 -7.43 -5.42
C SER A 102 -12.85 -7.10 -5.74
N THR A 103 -13.10 -6.00 -6.42
CA THR A 103 -14.41 -5.63 -6.93
C THR A 103 -14.42 -5.71 -8.45
N ASN A 104 -15.59 -5.99 -9.06
CA ASN A 104 -15.72 -6.02 -10.53
C ASN A 104 -15.23 -4.73 -11.18
N GLN A 105 -15.47 -3.59 -10.52
CA GLN A 105 -15.00 -2.29 -11.00
C GLN A 105 -13.47 -2.18 -10.96
N ALA A 106 -12.81 -2.61 -9.88
CA ALA A 106 -11.37 -2.57 -9.75
C ALA A 106 -10.70 -3.52 -10.74
N GLU A 107 -11.19 -4.74 -10.87
CA GLU A 107 -10.66 -5.73 -11.83
C GLU A 107 -10.79 -5.23 -13.27
N SER A 108 -11.93 -4.66 -13.64
CA SER A 108 -12.16 -4.07 -14.96
C SER A 108 -11.19 -2.90 -15.21
N ALA A 109 -11.02 -1.99 -14.25
CA ALA A 109 -10.12 -0.85 -14.38
C ALA A 109 -8.64 -1.30 -14.50
N ILE A 110 -8.21 -2.30 -13.73
CA ILE A 110 -6.88 -2.88 -13.83
C ILE A 110 -6.66 -3.50 -15.22
N GLY A 111 -7.64 -4.26 -15.72
CA GLY A 111 -7.57 -4.87 -17.06
C GLY A 111 -7.43 -3.83 -18.17
N VAL A 112 -8.25 -2.79 -18.16
CA VAL A 112 -8.21 -1.69 -19.14
C VAL A 112 -6.85 -0.98 -19.09
N GLU A 113 -6.34 -0.67 -17.90
CA GLU A 113 -5.06 0.02 -17.74
C GLU A 113 -3.87 -0.84 -18.19
N ALA A 114 -3.89 -2.13 -17.87
CA ALA A 114 -2.85 -3.06 -18.33
C ALA A 114 -2.79 -3.12 -19.87
N VAL A 115 -3.94 -3.24 -20.53
CA VAL A 115 -4.04 -3.23 -21.99
C VAL A 115 -3.55 -1.89 -22.56
N ARG A 116 -3.92 -0.77 -21.95
CA ARG A 116 -3.47 0.57 -22.36
C ARG A 116 -1.94 0.68 -22.33
N VAL A 117 -1.30 0.25 -21.24
CA VAL A 117 0.16 0.28 -21.10
C VAL A 117 0.84 -0.58 -22.14
N ILE A 118 0.34 -1.81 -22.37
CA ILE A 118 0.89 -2.74 -23.38
C ILE A 118 0.76 -2.14 -24.78
N ARG A 119 -0.42 -1.62 -25.14
CA ARG A 119 -0.66 -1.00 -26.45
C ARG A 119 0.30 0.14 -26.69
N LYS A 120 0.43 1.06 -25.72
CA LYS A 120 1.33 2.21 -25.83
C LYS A 120 2.79 1.81 -25.99
N PHE A 121 3.20 0.73 -25.34
CA PHE A 121 4.54 0.18 -25.54
C PHE A 121 4.75 -0.39 -26.96
N ILE A 122 3.75 -1.09 -27.50
CA ILE A 122 3.83 -1.66 -28.84
C ILE A 122 3.83 -0.57 -29.92
N GLU A 123 2.95 0.43 -29.79
CA GLU A 123 2.74 1.47 -30.79
C GLU A 123 3.81 2.55 -30.77
N GLU A 124 4.23 2.97 -29.57
CA GLU A 124 5.12 4.13 -29.39
C GLU A 124 6.52 3.76 -28.87
N GLY A 125 6.74 2.53 -28.45
CA GLY A 125 7.98 2.12 -27.80
C GLY A 125 8.21 2.72 -26.43
N LYS A 126 7.20 3.40 -25.88
CA LYS A 126 7.26 4.12 -24.59
C LYS A 126 6.67 3.29 -23.47
N ILE A 127 7.33 3.33 -22.31
CA ILE A 127 6.76 2.79 -21.07
C ILE A 127 6.05 3.95 -20.37
N ASP A 128 4.72 3.99 -20.50
CA ASP A 128 3.88 4.98 -19.83
C ASP A 128 3.29 4.34 -18.57
N ARG A 129 3.82 4.72 -17.42
CA ARG A 129 3.35 4.22 -16.11
C ARG A 129 3.03 5.40 -15.23
N ALA A 130 1.82 5.44 -14.74
CA ALA A 130 1.35 6.50 -13.84
C ALA A 130 2.18 6.63 -12.54
N ASN A 131 2.79 5.55 -12.08
CA ASN A 131 3.47 5.48 -10.79
C ASN A 131 5.01 5.38 -10.91
N TRP A 132 5.58 5.53 -12.11
CA TRP A 132 7.02 5.46 -12.32
C TRP A 132 7.54 6.79 -12.84
N VAL A 133 8.50 7.34 -12.12
CA VAL A 133 9.27 8.47 -12.62
C VAL A 133 10.23 7.94 -13.69
N ASN A 134 10.22 8.54 -14.87
CA ASN A 134 11.20 8.20 -15.90
C ASN A 134 12.58 8.72 -15.44
N ALA A 135 13.46 7.81 -15.03
CA ALA A 135 14.81 8.17 -14.57
C ALA A 135 15.61 8.99 -15.60
N ALA A 136 15.27 8.86 -16.90
CA ALA A 136 15.89 9.66 -17.96
C ALA A 136 15.52 11.14 -17.92
N GLU A 137 14.41 11.51 -17.29
CA GLU A 137 14.02 12.91 -17.08
C GLU A 137 14.68 13.53 -15.83
N VAL A 138 15.11 12.69 -14.88
CA VAL A 138 15.72 13.13 -13.61
C VAL A 138 17.21 13.44 -13.77
N ASN A 139 17.89 12.82 -14.75
CA ASN A 139 19.32 13.04 -14.91
C ASN A 139 19.78 12.77 -16.35
N LYS A 140 20.19 13.82 -17.07
CA LYS A 140 20.66 13.76 -18.48
C LYS A 140 21.96 12.96 -18.68
N SER A 141 22.54 12.41 -17.62
CA SER A 141 23.82 11.69 -17.64
C SER A 141 23.70 10.17 -17.71
N PHE A 142 22.50 9.61 -17.82
CA PHE A 142 22.32 8.16 -17.88
C PHE A 142 21.92 7.67 -19.27
N PHE A 143 22.54 6.58 -19.73
CA PHE A 143 22.09 5.84 -20.89
C PHE A 143 20.95 4.90 -20.51
N LYS A 144 19.88 4.90 -21.29
CA LYS A 144 18.81 3.93 -21.15
C LYS A 144 19.16 2.70 -21.96
N ILE A 145 19.34 1.56 -21.30
CA ILE A 145 19.50 0.26 -21.96
C ILE A 145 18.18 -0.51 -21.78
N SER A 146 17.55 -0.88 -22.88
CA SER A 146 16.35 -1.74 -22.88
C SER A 146 16.76 -3.14 -23.35
N ILE A 147 16.63 -4.12 -22.45
CA ILE A 147 16.92 -5.51 -22.75
C ILE A 147 15.61 -6.26 -22.92
N ARG A 148 15.36 -6.83 -24.10
CA ARG A 148 14.24 -7.74 -24.34
C ARG A 148 14.76 -9.17 -24.20
N HIS A 149 14.20 -9.95 -23.31
CA HIS A 149 14.62 -11.33 -23.07
C HIS A 149 13.42 -12.26 -22.88
N LEU A 150 13.64 -13.56 -23.05
CA LEU A 150 12.69 -14.58 -22.63
C LEU A 150 12.76 -14.70 -21.10
N ASP A 151 11.62 -14.93 -20.47
CA ASP A 151 11.56 -15.12 -19.01
C ASP A 151 12.14 -16.49 -18.63
N LYS A 152 13.42 -16.49 -18.29
CA LYS A 152 14.18 -17.67 -17.84
C LYS A 152 14.95 -17.33 -16.58
N VAL A 153 15.04 -18.29 -15.66
CA VAL A 153 15.82 -18.16 -14.44
C VAL A 153 17.27 -17.79 -14.75
N GLY A 154 17.80 -16.76 -14.10
CA GLY A 154 19.19 -16.32 -14.22
C GLY A 154 19.49 -15.33 -15.34
N ILE A 155 18.55 -14.99 -16.23
CA ILE A 155 18.80 -14.04 -17.34
C ILE A 155 19.17 -12.65 -16.84
N LEU A 156 18.51 -12.14 -15.81
CA LEU A 156 18.85 -10.81 -15.24
C LEU A 156 20.27 -10.83 -14.67
N ALA A 157 20.65 -11.87 -13.93
CA ALA A 157 22.01 -12.02 -13.41
C ALA A 157 23.06 -12.09 -14.52
N HIS A 158 22.76 -12.75 -15.63
CA HIS A 158 23.64 -12.81 -16.80
C HIS A 158 23.76 -11.45 -17.48
N SER A 159 22.64 -10.73 -17.66
CA SER A 159 22.64 -9.40 -18.26
C SER A 159 23.43 -8.39 -17.43
N PHE A 160 23.31 -8.43 -16.10
CA PHE A 160 24.08 -7.53 -15.22
C PHE A 160 25.59 -7.83 -15.22
N LYS A 161 26.03 -9.06 -15.45
CA LYS A 161 27.45 -9.39 -15.58
C LYS A 161 28.12 -8.78 -16.81
N ILE A 162 27.36 -8.42 -17.84
CA ILE A 162 27.88 -7.80 -19.05
C ILE A 162 28.25 -6.33 -18.81
N PHE A 163 27.65 -5.71 -17.80
CA PHE A 163 27.82 -4.28 -17.44
C PHE A 163 28.66 -4.07 -16.18
N ALA A 164 29.14 -5.12 -15.54
CA ALA A 164 30.04 -5.10 -14.39
C ALA A 164 31.50 -5.21 -14.85
#